data_e70e98988a2a96ce6c72db35b9eb9c02
#
_entry.id   e70e98988a2a96ce6c72db35b9eb9c02
#
_cell.length_a   1.000
_cell.length_b   1.000
_cell.length_c   1.000
_cell.angle_alpha   90.00
_cell.angle_beta   90.00
_cell.angle_gamma   90.00
#
_symmetry.space_group_name_H-M   'P 1'
#
loop_
_entity.id
_entity.type
_entity.pdbx_description
1 polymer ?
#
loop_
_entity_poly.entity_id
_entity_poly.type
_entity_poly.pdbx_seq_one_letter_code
_entity_poly.pdbx_strand_id
1 'polypeptide(L)'
;METILFQPLIVPAKTAVLLVFVPDSLTQQIVVNRLLERVGAELGDVVRITRVDQVVHPEVVRSFGVQQLPSFILLRQGAEIWRHNGLPDLADLMRLLTERLQEATNW
;
A
#
# COMPACT_ATOMS: atom_id res chain seq x y z
N MET A 1 13.05 10.33 -14.22
CA MET A 1 12.62 10.07 -13.75
C MET A 1 11.77 9.58 -13.13
N GLU A 2 11.40 9.11 -13.38
CA GLU A 2 10.73 8.48 -12.79
C GLU A 2 10.22 8.74 -11.62
N THR A 3 10.28 9.55 -11.37
CA THR A 3 9.87 10.08 -10.12
C THR A 3 8.40 10.26 -9.95
N ILE A 4 7.63 10.05 -11.00
CA ILE A 4 6.17 10.08 -10.90
C ILE A 4 5.66 9.15 -9.82
N LEU A 5 6.33 8.01 -9.64
CA LEU A 5 5.93 7.08 -8.63
C LEU A 5 6.09 7.60 -7.22
N PHE A 6 6.88 8.62 -7.03
CA PHE A 6 7.09 9.15 -5.70
C PHE A 6 6.16 10.29 -5.36
N GLN A 7 5.22 10.61 -6.25
CA GLN A 7 4.21 11.60 -5.91
C GLN A 7 3.45 11.28 -4.63
N PRO A 8 3.10 9.99 -4.36
CA PRO A 8 2.43 9.68 -3.10
C PRO A 8 3.25 10.02 -1.87
N LEU A 9 4.55 10.21 -2.05
CA LEU A 9 5.41 10.58 -0.92
C LEU A 9 5.37 12.07 -0.62
N ILE A 10 4.70 12.86 -1.48
CA ILE A 10 4.52 14.28 -1.26
C ILE A 10 3.20 14.53 -0.56
N VAL A 11 2.92 13.76 0.47
CA VAL A 11 1.71 13.93 1.26
C VAL A 11 2.08 14.55 2.60
N PRO A 12 1.12 15.09 3.33
CA PRO A 12 1.42 15.62 4.66
C PRO A 12 2.16 14.60 5.50
N ALA A 13 3.07 15.07 6.33
CA ALA A 13 3.96 14.19 7.09
C ALA A 13 3.21 13.18 7.94
N LYS A 14 2.00 13.51 8.38
CA LYS A 14 1.21 12.61 9.23
C LYS A 14 0.41 11.58 8.44
N THR A 15 0.39 11.72 7.12
CA THR A 15 -0.35 10.78 6.28
C THR A 15 0.56 9.63 5.89
N ALA A 16 0.12 8.41 6.15
CA ALA A 16 0.86 7.24 5.70
C ALA A 16 0.49 6.93 4.25
N VAL A 17 1.36 6.21 3.58
CA VAL A 17 1.12 5.77 2.21
C VAL A 17 1.09 4.24 2.19
N LEU A 18 0.01 3.67 1.68
CA LEU A 18 -0.07 2.23 1.47
C LEU A 18 0.20 1.95 0.00
N LEU A 19 1.37 1.39 -0.28
CA LEU A 19 1.71 0.94 -1.62
C LEU A 19 1.13 -0.44 -1.81
N VAL A 20 0.41 -0.62 -2.91
CA VAL A 20 -0.21 -1.90 -3.22
C VAL A 20 0.32 -2.36 -4.57
N PHE A 21 1.09 -3.42 -4.55
CA PHE A 21 1.68 -3.99 -5.77
C PHE A 21 0.70 -5.00 -6.32
N VAL A 22 0.09 -4.66 -7.45
CA VAL A 22 -1.02 -5.43 -8.01
C VAL A 22 -0.53 -6.39 -9.08
N PRO A 23 -1.09 -7.60 -9.11
CA PRO A 23 -0.73 -8.57 -10.14
C PRO A 23 -1.34 -8.20 -11.49
N ASP A 24 -0.85 -8.89 -12.53
CA ASP A 24 -1.32 -8.65 -13.89
C ASP A 24 -2.68 -9.30 -14.15
N SER A 25 -3.07 -10.27 -13.34
CA SER A 25 -4.34 -10.98 -13.52
C SER A 25 -5.53 -10.05 -13.27
N LEU A 26 -6.41 -9.94 -14.25
CA LEU A 26 -7.60 -9.09 -14.12
C LEU A 26 -8.48 -9.54 -12.96
N THR A 27 -8.65 -10.85 -12.80
CA THR A 27 -9.46 -11.37 -11.71
C THR A 27 -8.91 -10.95 -10.36
N GLN A 28 -7.59 -11.06 -10.19
CA GLN A 28 -6.96 -10.67 -8.93
C GLN A 28 -7.01 -9.16 -8.73
N GLN A 29 -6.91 -8.38 -9.81
CA GLN A 29 -7.02 -6.93 -9.70
C GLN A 29 -8.38 -6.51 -9.19
N ILE A 30 -9.44 -7.18 -9.63
CA ILE A 30 -10.78 -6.87 -9.17
C ILE A 30 -10.91 -7.11 -7.67
N VAL A 31 -10.39 -8.24 -7.20
CA VAL A 31 -10.43 -8.56 -5.77
C VAL A 31 -9.64 -7.53 -4.96
N VAL A 32 -8.45 -7.19 -5.43
CA VAL A 32 -7.62 -6.20 -4.75
C VAL A 32 -8.32 -4.83 -4.72
N ASN A 33 -8.92 -4.44 -5.84
CA ASN A 33 -9.60 -3.14 -5.90
C ASN A 33 -10.75 -3.05 -4.90
N ARG A 34 -11.52 -4.13 -4.76
CA ARG A 34 -12.61 -4.15 -3.79
C ARG A 34 -12.08 -4.02 -2.37
N LEU A 35 -11.00 -4.72 -2.09
CA LEU A 35 -10.36 -4.63 -0.78
C LEU A 35 -9.92 -3.20 -0.50
N LEU A 36 -9.28 -2.57 -1.47
CA LEU A 36 -8.77 -1.21 -1.29
C LEU A 36 -9.89 -0.18 -1.14
N GLU A 37 -11.01 -0.38 -1.81
CA GLU A 37 -12.17 0.50 -1.63
C GLU A 37 -12.65 0.48 -0.19
N ARG A 38 -12.69 -0.71 0.41
CA ARG A 38 -13.11 -0.84 1.79
C ARG A 38 -12.10 -0.22 2.74
N VAL A 39 -10.82 -0.44 2.49
CA VAL A 39 -9.77 0.18 3.31
C VAL A 39 -9.86 1.69 3.24
N GLY A 40 -10.02 2.24 2.04
CA GLY A 40 -10.11 3.68 1.88
C GLY A 40 -11.34 4.27 2.57
N ALA A 41 -12.48 3.57 2.49
CA ALA A 41 -13.69 4.03 3.13
C ALA A 41 -13.54 4.07 4.66
N GLU A 42 -12.80 3.11 5.22
CA GLU A 42 -12.65 3.02 6.67
C GLU A 42 -11.58 3.97 7.20
N LEU A 43 -10.46 4.09 6.49
CA LEU A 43 -9.32 4.85 7.00
C LEU A 43 -9.29 6.30 6.52
N GLY A 44 -9.94 6.59 5.40
CA GLY A 44 -10.03 7.97 4.92
C GLY A 44 -8.67 8.61 4.70
N ASP A 45 -8.51 9.81 5.23
CA ASP A 45 -7.34 10.63 4.96
C ASP A 45 -6.10 10.24 5.75
N VAL A 46 -6.20 9.29 6.69
CA VAL A 46 -5.02 8.91 7.46
C VAL A 46 -4.07 8.04 6.65
N VAL A 47 -4.54 7.49 5.53
CA VAL A 47 -3.68 6.71 4.65
C VAL A 47 -4.01 7.07 3.20
N ARG A 48 -2.96 7.22 2.38
CA ARG A 48 -3.11 7.39 0.94
C ARG A 48 -2.77 6.07 0.29
N ILE A 49 -3.69 5.55 -0.51
CA ILE A 49 -3.49 4.27 -1.19
C ILE A 49 -2.97 4.52 -2.60
N THR A 50 -1.85 3.90 -2.92
CA THR A 50 -1.23 4.04 -4.23
C THR A 50 -0.99 2.64 -4.80
N ARG A 51 -1.52 2.39 -5.99
CA ARG A 51 -1.37 1.11 -6.66
C ARG A 51 -0.16 1.16 -7.57
N VAL A 52 0.64 0.11 -7.54
CA VAL A 52 1.81 -0.05 -8.40
C VAL A 52 1.57 -1.25 -9.30
N ASP A 53 1.47 -1.01 -10.60
CA ASP A 53 1.23 -2.05 -11.58
C ASP A 53 2.56 -2.65 -11.99
N GLN A 54 2.67 -3.98 -11.88
CA GLN A 54 3.90 -4.69 -12.19
C GLN A 54 4.32 -4.49 -13.65
N VAL A 55 3.34 -4.45 -14.55
CA VAL A 55 3.64 -4.34 -15.98
C VAL A 55 4.15 -2.95 -16.32
N VAL A 56 3.56 -1.93 -15.69
CA VAL A 56 3.92 -0.54 -15.98
C VAL A 56 5.21 -0.15 -15.26
N HIS A 57 5.40 -0.64 -14.04
CA HIS A 57 6.51 -0.20 -13.18
C HIS A 57 7.30 -1.38 -12.60
N PRO A 58 7.89 -2.21 -13.46
CA PRO A 58 8.63 -3.38 -12.96
C PRO A 58 9.84 -2.99 -12.12
N GLU A 59 10.45 -1.84 -12.42
CA GLU A 59 11.63 -1.41 -11.68
C GLU A 59 11.27 -1.04 -10.23
N VAL A 60 10.06 -0.54 -10.00
CA VAL A 60 9.62 -0.21 -8.64
C VAL A 60 9.39 -1.50 -7.85
N VAL A 61 8.77 -2.48 -8.49
CA VAL A 61 8.56 -3.78 -7.85
C VAL A 61 9.90 -4.35 -7.38
N ARG A 62 10.92 -4.29 -8.25
CA ARG A 62 12.24 -4.79 -7.89
C ARG A 62 12.89 -3.97 -6.78
N SER A 63 12.74 -2.66 -6.84
CA SER A 63 13.42 -1.79 -5.87
C SER A 63 12.88 -2.00 -4.45
N PHE A 64 11.62 -2.40 -4.31
CA PHE A 64 11.06 -2.71 -3.00
C PHE A 64 11.26 -4.17 -2.60
N GLY A 65 11.89 -4.97 -3.47
CA GLY A 65 12.13 -6.37 -3.18
C GLY A 65 10.86 -7.20 -3.11
N VAL A 66 9.84 -6.80 -3.86
CA VAL A 66 8.57 -7.52 -3.88
C VAL A 66 8.71 -8.76 -4.73
N GLN A 67 8.44 -9.92 -4.15
CA GLN A 67 8.57 -11.20 -4.84
C GLN A 67 7.24 -11.92 -5.00
N GLN A 68 6.20 -11.45 -4.37
CA GLN A 68 4.87 -12.06 -4.43
C GLN A 68 3.84 -10.97 -4.65
N LEU A 69 2.85 -11.23 -5.51
CA LEU A 69 1.78 -10.28 -5.77
C LEU A 69 0.44 -10.91 -5.41
N PRO A 70 -0.48 -10.14 -4.85
CA PRO A 70 -0.27 -8.76 -4.43
C PRO A 70 0.61 -8.65 -3.19
N SER A 71 1.19 -7.47 -3.01
CA SER A 71 1.92 -7.15 -1.78
C SER A 71 1.52 -5.76 -1.32
N PHE A 72 1.57 -5.56 -0.01
CA PHE A 72 1.14 -4.31 0.61
C PHE A 72 2.29 -3.79 1.48
N ILE A 73 2.67 -2.53 1.25
CA ILE A 73 3.76 -1.92 2.01
C ILE A 73 3.28 -0.59 2.56
N LEU A 74 3.34 -0.43 3.87
CA LEU A 74 2.93 0.80 4.52
C LEU A 74 4.16 1.66 4.78
N LEU A 75 4.13 2.89 4.26
CA LEU A 75 5.21 3.85 4.42
C LEU A 75 4.75 5.02 5.27
N ARG A 76 5.68 5.58 6.03
CA ARG A 76 5.45 6.83 6.72
C ARG A 76 6.71 7.67 6.63
N GLN A 77 6.56 8.85 6.03
CA GLN A 77 7.68 9.74 5.79
C GLN A 77 8.80 9.04 5.05
N GLY A 78 8.43 8.19 4.10
CA GLY A 78 9.38 7.48 3.27
C GLY A 78 9.96 6.22 3.87
N ALA A 79 9.65 5.90 5.12
CA ALA A 79 10.17 4.71 5.78
C ALA A 79 9.11 3.60 5.78
N GLU A 80 9.56 2.39 5.49
CA GLU A 80 8.68 1.23 5.53
C GLU A 80 8.43 0.86 6.99
N ILE A 81 7.16 0.82 7.39
CA ILE A 81 6.81 0.47 8.76
C ILE A 81 6.07 -0.86 8.84
N TRP A 82 5.62 -1.40 7.69
CA TRP A 82 4.90 -2.67 7.69
C TRP A 82 4.81 -3.18 6.26
N ARG A 83 4.76 -4.52 6.12
CA ARG A 83 4.58 -5.13 4.80
C ARG A 83 3.86 -6.46 4.97
N HIS A 84 3.07 -6.80 3.96
CA HIS A 84 2.35 -8.07 3.90
C HIS A 84 2.39 -8.60 2.47
N ASN A 85 2.75 -9.86 2.32
CA ASN A 85 2.78 -10.53 1.01
C ASN A 85 1.54 -11.39 0.86
N GLY A 86 0.93 -11.30 -0.32
CA GLY A 86 -0.28 -12.07 -0.60
C GLY A 86 -1.54 -11.31 -0.25
N LEU A 87 -2.69 -11.87 -0.63
CA LEU A 87 -3.98 -11.24 -0.41
C LEU A 87 -4.43 -11.50 1.03
N PRO A 88 -4.59 -10.46 1.84
CA PRO A 88 -5.03 -10.65 3.22
C PRO A 88 -6.55 -10.67 3.30
N ASP A 89 -7.05 -11.19 4.42
CA ASP A 89 -8.45 -11.00 4.79
C ASP A 89 -8.67 -9.53 5.16
N LEU A 90 -9.83 -8.97 4.79
CA LEU A 90 -10.09 -7.55 5.03
C LEU A 90 -10.02 -7.20 6.51
N ALA A 91 -10.61 -8.04 7.37
CA ALA A 91 -10.62 -7.74 8.81
C ALA A 91 -9.20 -7.75 9.36
N ASP A 92 -8.38 -8.71 8.92
CA ASP A 92 -6.99 -8.77 9.36
C ASP A 92 -6.20 -7.57 8.86
N LEU A 93 -6.39 -7.19 7.60
CA LEU A 93 -5.70 -6.04 7.03
C LEU A 93 -6.06 -4.77 7.79
N MET A 94 -7.34 -4.56 8.06
CA MET A 94 -7.78 -3.38 8.78
C MET A 94 -7.21 -3.33 10.18
N ARG A 95 -7.19 -4.47 10.86
CA ARG A 95 -6.63 -4.54 12.21
C ARG A 95 -5.13 -4.20 12.20
N LEU A 96 -4.39 -4.81 11.26
CA LEU A 96 -2.95 -4.60 11.18
C LEU A 96 -2.62 -3.16 10.81
N LEU A 97 -3.33 -2.60 9.82
CA LEU A 97 -3.09 -1.21 9.43
C LEU A 97 -3.40 -0.26 10.58
N THR A 98 -4.52 -0.48 11.26
CA THR A 98 -4.90 0.38 12.37
C THR A 98 -3.86 0.34 13.47
N GLU A 99 -3.38 -0.84 13.82
CA GLU A 99 -2.35 -0.99 14.84
C GLU A 99 -1.08 -0.26 14.46
N ARG A 100 -0.63 -0.43 13.21
CA ARG A 100 0.62 0.20 12.77
C ARG A 100 0.48 1.71 12.67
N LEU A 101 -0.67 2.20 12.23
CA LEU A 101 -0.89 3.63 12.15
C LEU A 101 -0.92 4.26 13.53
N GLN A 102 -1.50 3.60 14.52
CA GLN A 102 -1.51 4.09 15.88
C GLN A 102 -0.12 4.12 16.46
N GLU A 103 0.66 3.06 16.25
CA GLU A 103 2.04 3.02 16.72
C GLU A 103 2.84 4.17 16.14
N ALA A 104 2.63 4.46 14.86
CA ALA A 104 3.40 5.48 14.17
C ALA A 104 3.05 6.89 14.66
N THR A 105 1.87 7.09 15.25
CA THR A 105 1.44 8.41 15.69
C THR A 105 1.52 8.61 17.18
N ASN A 106 1.90 7.58 17.94
CA ASN A 106 1.78 7.56 19.37
C ASN A 106 3.13 7.83 20.02
N TRP A 107 3.80 8.89 19.55
CA TRP A 107 5.09 9.28 20.14
C TRP A 107 5.48 10.74 19.76
#